data_1b0dc3ea3bb0b9a66eb2f99ab20cfe2f
#
_entry.id   1b0dc3ea3bb0b9a66eb2f99ab20cfe2f
#
_cell.length_a   1.000
_cell.length_b   1.000
_cell.length_c   1.000
_cell.angle_alpha   90.00
_cell.angle_beta   90.00
_cell.angle_gamma   90.00
#
_symmetry.space_group_name_H-M   'P 1'
#
loop_
_entity.id
_entity.type
_entity.pdbx_description
1 polymer ?
#
loop_
_entity_poly.entity_id
_entity_poly.type
_entity_poly.pdbx_seq_one_letter_code
_entity_poly.pdbx_strand_id
1 'polypeptide(L)'
;MRLTHTRFTVTAGAVIFNDQKQVLLLKHRFRAGSGWGLPGGFLERGEQPIDCLRRELREEIGLEVDDVELFATRSFEKPKQVEVLFTARANAEVKPIAMEVERAEWFPLDSLPEGLPRDQRRYVERAAKTD
;
A
#
# COMPACT_ATOMS: atom_id res chain seq x y z
N MET A 1 17.13 12.05 -32.49
CA MET A 1 16.20 11.22 -31.69
C MET A 1 16.92 10.53 -30.56
N ARG A 2 16.31 10.51 -29.41
CA ARG A 2 16.86 9.87 -28.23
C ARG A 2 16.47 8.40 -28.22
N LEU A 3 17.45 7.51 -28.10
CA LEU A 3 17.22 6.06 -28.12
C LEU A 3 17.27 5.44 -26.73
N THR A 4 17.57 6.24 -25.69
CA THR A 4 17.63 5.77 -24.32
C THR A 4 16.34 6.09 -23.59
N HIS A 5 15.91 5.16 -22.76
CA HIS A 5 14.72 5.31 -21.93
C HIS A 5 15.09 5.14 -20.46
N THR A 6 14.46 5.91 -19.61
CA THR A 6 14.61 5.76 -18.17
C THR A 6 13.79 4.56 -17.71
N ARG A 7 14.40 3.70 -16.91
CA ARG A 7 13.73 2.55 -16.35
C ARG A 7 13.24 2.88 -14.94
N PHE A 8 11.99 2.50 -14.67
CA PHE A 8 11.38 2.69 -13.37
C PHE A 8 10.92 1.34 -12.83
N THR A 9 11.03 1.15 -11.52
CA THR A 9 10.26 0.09 -10.86
C THR A 9 8.84 0.59 -10.66
N VAL A 10 7.89 -0.34 -10.58
CA VAL A 10 6.49 0.00 -10.38
C VAL A 10 5.99 -0.72 -9.13
N THR A 11 5.34 0.02 -8.25
CA THR A 11 4.68 -0.56 -7.07
C THR A 11 3.18 -0.38 -7.16
N ALA A 12 2.45 -1.31 -6.56
CA ALA A 12 1.02 -1.19 -6.36
C ALA A 12 0.73 -1.29 -4.87
N GLY A 13 -0.06 -0.37 -4.36
CA GLY A 13 -0.44 -0.36 -2.95
C GLY A 13 -1.87 0.11 -2.78
N ALA A 14 -2.36 0.13 -1.55
CA ALA A 14 -3.74 0.53 -1.31
C ALA A 14 -3.95 1.17 0.04
N VAL A 15 -4.90 2.10 0.08
CA VAL A 15 -5.53 2.57 1.30
C VAL A 15 -6.76 1.71 1.50
N ILE A 16 -6.75 0.85 2.51
CA ILE A 16 -7.81 -0.13 2.76
C ILE A 16 -8.55 0.25 4.04
N PHE A 17 -9.86 0.44 3.93
CA PHE A 17 -10.71 0.76 5.07
C PHE A 17 -11.61 -0.43 5.43
N ASN A 18 -11.94 -0.54 6.72
CA ASN A 18 -12.98 -1.45 7.18
C ASN A 18 -14.26 -0.67 7.51
N ASP A 19 -15.32 -1.37 7.92
CA ASP A 19 -16.62 -0.74 8.24
C ASP A 19 -16.56 0.15 9.49
N GLN A 20 -15.52 0.02 10.30
CA GLN A 20 -15.29 0.83 11.49
C GLN A 20 -14.46 2.08 11.17
N LYS A 21 -14.25 2.37 9.89
CA LYS A 21 -13.46 3.51 9.42
C LYS A 21 -12.03 3.49 9.92
N GLN A 22 -11.45 2.30 10.00
CA GLN A 22 -10.04 2.12 10.32
C GLN A 22 -9.29 1.82 9.04
N VAL A 23 -8.01 2.16 9.01
CA VAL A 23 -7.12 1.91 7.87
C VAL A 23 -6.11 0.82 8.23
N LEU A 24 -5.82 -0.03 7.25
CA LEU A 24 -4.85 -1.12 7.41
C LEU A 24 -3.44 -0.62 7.12
N LEU A 25 -2.54 -0.82 8.08
CA LEU A 25 -1.12 -0.54 7.90
C LEU A 25 -0.30 -1.76 8.25
N LEU A 26 0.81 -1.93 7.54
CA LEU A 26 1.78 -2.99 7.79
C LEU A 26 3.09 -2.40 8.30
N LYS A 27 3.72 -3.12 9.23
CA LYS A 27 5.07 -2.79 9.66
C LYS A 27 6.03 -3.81 9.07
N HIS A 28 6.93 -3.33 8.23
CA HIS A 28 7.93 -4.17 7.57
C HIS A 28 9.25 -4.12 8.32
N ARG A 29 9.87 -5.29 8.55
CA ARG A 29 11.12 -5.40 9.29
C ARG A 29 12.28 -4.65 8.66
N PHE A 30 12.32 -4.67 7.34
CA PHE A 30 13.47 -4.15 6.58
C PHE A 30 13.18 -2.80 5.91
N ARG A 31 12.03 -2.20 6.20
CA ARG A 31 11.70 -0.87 5.69
C ARG A 31 12.39 0.18 6.54
N ALA A 32 12.95 1.21 5.88
CA ALA A 32 13.58 2.31 6.57
C ALA A 32 12.59 3.04 7.50
N GLY A 33 13.12 3.71 8.51
CA GLY A 33 12.30 4.44 9.48
C GLY A 33 11.56 3.52 10.43
N SER A 34 10.30 3.83 10.71
CA SER A 34 9.48 3.05 11.63
C SER A 34 9.05 1.69 11.09
N GLY A 35 9.14 1.52 9.78
CA GLY A 35 8.63 0.33 9.10
C GLY A 35 7.16 0.38 8.75
N TRP A 36 6.39 1.33 9.31
CA TRP A 36 4.97 1.45 9.02
C TRP A 36 4.71 1.99 7.63
N GLY A 37 3.71 1.44 6.94
CA GLY A 37 3.30 1.92 5.65
C GLY A 37 2.06 1.23 5.12
N LEU A 38 1.56 1.74 4.01
CA LEU A 38 0.44 1.13 3.29
C LEU A 38 0.87 -0.22 2.72
N PRO A 39 -0.04 -1.21 2.70
CA PRO A 39 0.27 -2.50 2.10
C PRO A 39 0.45 -2.41 0.60
N GLY A 40 1.30 -3.26 0.05
CA GLY A 40 1.57 -3.33 -1.38
C GLY A 40 2.97 -3.86 -1.65
N GLY A 41 3.37 -3.81 -2.90
CA GLY A 41 4.69 -4.28 -3.31
C GLY A 41 4.98 -4.02 -4.77
N PHE A 42 6.06 -4.62 -5.25
CA PHE A 42 6.54 -4.39 -6.61
C PHE A 42 5.84 -5.30 -7.62
N LEU A 43 5.54 -4.74 -8.79
CA LEU A 43 5.02 -5.51 -9.90
C LEU A 43 6.05 -6.52 -10.38
N GLU A 44 5.58 -7.71 -10.69
CA GLU A 44 6.34 -8.70 -11.42
C GLU A 44 6.19 -8.44 -12.91
N ARG A 45 7.08 -9.03 -13.70
CA ARG A 45 7.08 -8.85 -15.15
C ARG A 45 5.72 -9.26 -15.74
N GLY A 46 5.08 -8.33 -16.48
CA GLY A 46 3.81 -8.59 -17.14
C GLY A 46 2.59 -8.54 -16.22
N GLU A 47 2.79 -8.26 -14.95
CA GLU A 47 1.70 -8.21 -13.98
C GLU A 47 0.96 -6.87 -14.05
N GLN A 48 -0.37 -6.91 -13.95
CA GLN A 48 -1.15 -5.68 -13.84
C GLN A 48 -1.12 -5.15 -12.40
N PRO A 49 -1.20 -3.82 -12.20
CA PRO A 49 -1.14 -3.25 -10.85
C PRO A 49 -2.17 -3.83 -9.88
N ILE A 50 -3.41 -4.04 -10.33
CA ILE A 50 -4.45 -4.60 -9.45
C ILE A 50 -4.14 -6.04 -9.05
N ASP A 51 -3.58 -6.82 -9.96
CA ASP A 51 -3.19 -8.21 -9.68
C ASP A 51 -2.01 -8.27 -8.72
N CYS A 52 -1.08 -7.33 -8.87
CA CYS A 52 0.04 -7.17 -7.94
C CYS A 52 -0.47 -6.88 -6.52
N LEU A 53 -1.38 -5.92 -6.39
CA LEU A 53 -1.96 -5.60 -5.10
C LEU A 53 -2.59 -6.83 -4.45
N ARG A 54 -3.43 -7.56 -5.19
CA ARG A 54 -4.10 -8.75 -4.68
C ARG A 54 -3.12 -9.84 -4.28
N ARG A 55 -2.08 -10.05 -5.09
CA ARG A 55 -1.04 -11.04 -4.80
C ARG A 55 -0.27 -10.67 -3.54
N GLU A 56 0.17 -9.42 -3.43
CA GLU A 56 0.93 -8.94 -2.27
C GLU A 56 0.11 -9.06 -0.98
N LEU A 57 -1.17 -8.72 -1.02
CA LEU A 57 -2.05 -8.84 0.15
C LEU A 57 -2.20 -10.31 0.58
N ARG A 58 -2.35 -11.23 -0.37
CA ARG A 58 -2.43 -12.66 -0.05
C ARG A 58 -1.13 -13.17 0.55
N GLU A 59 -0.01 -12.80 -0.05
CA GLU A 59 1.31 -13.28 0.39
C GLU A 59 1.70 -12.71 1.76
N GLU A 60 1.43 -11.44 2.00
CA GLU A 60 1.88 -10.76 3.21
C GLU A 60 0.97 -11.02 4.40
N ILE A 61 -0.33 -11.03 4.22
CA ILE A 61 -1.30 -11.07 5.32
C ILE A 61 -2.56 -11.92 5.05
N GLY A 62 -2.60 -12.64 3.94
CA GLY A 62 -3.72 -13.52 3.62
C GLY A 62 -5.06 -12.78 3.42
N LEU A 63 -5.02 -11.53 2.97
CA LEU A 63 -6.21 -10.70 2.87
C LEU A 63 -6.75 -10.65 1.44
N GLU A 64 -8.07 -10.82 1.31
CA GLU A 64 -8.81 -10.52 0.09
C GLU A 64 -9.56 -9.21 0.30
N VAL A 65 -9.61 -8.37 -0.73
CA VAL A 65 -10.25 -7.04 -0.66
C VAL A 65 -11.37 -6.91 -1.67
N ASP A 66 -12.30 -6.01 -1.35
CA ASP A 66 -13.44 -5.66 -2.20
C ASP A 66 -13.35 -4.19 -2.61
N ASP A 67 -14.18 -3.81 -3.58
CA ASP A 67 -14.35 -2.41 -4.01
C ASP A 67 -13.02 -1.73 -4.34
N VAL A 68 -12.19 -2.41 -5.11
CA VAL A 68 -10.87 -1.91 -5.48
C VAL A 68 -11.02 -0.88 -6.59
N GLU A 69 -10.58 0.35 -6.32
CA GLU A 69 -10.64 1.45 -7.28
C GLU A 69 -9.30 2.17 -7.38
N LEU A 70 -8.93 2.58 -8.58
CA LEU A 70 -7.72 3.39 -8.75
C LEU A 70 -7.92 4.74 -8.05
N PHE A 71 -6.96 5.11 -7.21
CA PHE A 71 -7.03 6.33 -6.42
C PHE A 71 -6.02 7.38 -6.89
N ALA A 72 -4.77 7.00 -7.08
CA ALA A 72 -3.72 7.93 -7.44
C ALA A 72 -2.53 7.22 -8.08
N THR A 73 -1.79 7.95 -8.90
CA THR A 73 -0.50 7.50 -9.41
C THR A 73 0.52 8.59 -9.14
N ARG A 74 1.76 8.19 -8.91
CA ARG A 74 2.81 9.13 -8.59
C ARG A 74 4.16 8.56 -9.05
N SER A 75 5.04 9.42 -9.55
CA SER A 75 6.39 9.00 -9.90
C SER A 75 7.41 9.68 -9.01
N PHE A 76 8.47 8.95 -8.74
CA PHE A 76 9.62 9.42 -7.97
C PHE A 76 10.87 9.40 -8.83
N GLU A 77 11.76 10.36 -8.61
CA GLU A 77 13.04 10.37 -9.29
C GLU A 77 14.11 9.58 -8.51
N LYS A 78 14.01 9.59 -7.18
CA LYS A 78 14.94 8.88 -6.30
C LYS A 78 14.19 8.15 -5.19
N PRO A 79 14.00 6.85 -5.31
CA PRO A 79 14.35 5.98 -6.45
C PRO A 79 13.48 6.27 -7.67
N LYS A 80 13.91 5.79 -8.83
CA LYS A 80 13.12 5.87 -10.07
C LYS A 80 11.98 4.84 -9.95
N GLN A 81 10.82 5.33 -9.58
CA GLN A 81 9.69 4.45 -9.24
C GLN A 81 8.37 5.12 -9.58
N VAL A 82 7.46 4.32 -10.10
CA VAL A 82 6.07 4.71 -10.29
C VAL A 82 5.23 3.95 -9.28
N GLU A 83 4.42 4.67 -8.55
CA GLU A 83 3.50 4.11 -7.57
C GLU A 83 2.08 4.16 -8.12
N VAL A 84 1.39 3.03 -8.09
CA VAL A 84 -0.04 2.94 -8.43
C VAL A 84 -0.79 2.63 -7.14
N LEU A 85 -1.66 3.55 -6.73
CA LEU A 85 -2.33 3.45 -5.45
C LEU A 85 -3.84 3.27 -5.64
N PHE A 86 -4.38 2.28 -4.96
CA PHE A 86 -5.82 1.97 -4.96
C PHE A 86 -6.45 2.31 -3.63
N THR A 87 -7.78 2.43 -3.62
CA THR A 87 -8.57 2.31 -2.40
C THR A 87 -9.27 0.96 -2.45
N ALA A 88 -9.55 0.40 -1.29
CA ALA A 88 -10.24 -0.89 -1.20
C ALA A 88 -10.91 -1.03 0.17
N ARG A 89 -11.70 -2.07 0.33
CA ARG A 89 -12.40 -2.37 1.57
C ARG A 89 -12.20 -3.82 1.98
N ALA A 90 -12.10 -4.04 3.29
CA ALA A 90 -12.04 -5.38 3.86
C ALA A 90 -12.45 -5.31 5.33
N ASN A 91 -12.98 -6.41 5.87
CA ASN A 91 -13.42 -6.47 7.27
C ASN A 91 -12.85 -7.67 8.02
N ALA A 92 -11.79 -8.26 7.50
CA ALA A 92 -11.17 -9.42 8.12
C ALA A 92 -10.14 -9.02 9.16
N GLU A 93 -9.90 -9.89 10.13
CA GLU A 93 -8.74 -9.79 10.99
C GLU A 93 -7.51 -10.10 10.13
N VAL A 94 -6.41 -9.44 10.40
CA VAL A 94 -5.18 -9.58 9.63
C VAL A 94 -4.06 -10.06 10.54
N LYS A 95 -3.18 -10.89 9.97
CA LYS A 95 -2.00 -11.41 10.66
C LYS A 95 -0.83 -11.43 9.69
N PRO A 96 0.38 -11.09 10.16
CA PRO A 96 1.56 -11.26 9.33
C PRO A 96 1.75 -12.72 8.92
N ILE A 97 1.96 -12.96 7.63
CA ILE A 97 2.30 -14.28 7.08
C ILE A 97 3.73 -14.29 6.59
N ALA A 98 4.10 -13.29 5.77
CA ALA A 98 5.44 -13.19 5.25
C ALA A 98 6.42 -12.76 6.35
N MET A 99 7.64 -13.31 6.30
CA MET A 99 8.66 -13.02 7.30
C MET A 99 9.02 -11.54 7.39
N GLU A 100 8.99 -10.82 6.28
CA GLU A 100 9.31 -9.40 6.24
C GLU A 100 8.24 -8.51 6.89
N VAL A 101 7.04 -9.04 7.12
CA VAL A 101 5.96 -8.29 7.78
C VAL A 101 6.00 -8.61 9.28
N GLU A 102 6.34 -7.59 10.08
CA GLU A 102 6.41 -7.73 11.52
C GLU A 102 5.03 -7.61 12.17
N ARG A 103 4.22 -6.66 11.70
CA ARG A 103 2.90 -6.39 12.25
C ARG A 103 1.93 -5.98 11.14
N ALA A 104 0.65 -6.27 11.34
CA ALA A 104 -0.44 -5.83 10.49
C ALA A 104 -1.57 -5.40 11.40
N GLU A 105 -2.02 -4.15 11.29
CA GLU A 105 -3.00 -3.60 12.21
C GLU A 105 -3.97 -2.65 11.54
N TRP A 106 -5.19 -2.64 12.02
CA TRP A 106 -6.20 -1.65 11.69
C TRP A 106 -6.06 -0.48 12.65
N PHE A 107 -5.93 0.73 12.11
CA PHE A 107 -5.76 1.95 12.91
C PHE A 107 -6.94 2.89 12.73
N PRO A 108 -7.49 3.43 13.83
CA PRO A 108 -8.42 4.55 13.73
C PRO A 108 -7.73 5.73 13.03
N LEU A 109 -8.51 6.50 12.26
CA LEU A 109 -7.93 7.59 11.47
C LEU A 109 -7.34 8.71 12.32
N ASP A 110 -7.80 8.86 13.56
CA ASP A 110 -7.27 9.85 14.49
C ASP A 110 -6.08 9.32 15.33
N SER A 111 -5.68 8.08 15.11
CA SER A 111 -4.64 7.42 15.92
C SER A 111 -3.62 6.70 15.04
N LEU A 112 -3.28 7.28 13.90
CA LEU A 112 -2.27 6.71 13.01
C LEU A 112 -0.91 6.73 13.70
N PRO A 113 -0.05 5.71 13.46
CA PRO A 113 1.26 5.66 14.11
C PRO A 113 2.12 6.86 13.68
N GLU A 114 2.87 7.43 14.62
CA GLU A 114 3.74 8.58 14.37
C GLU A 114 4.73 8.33 13.25
N GLY A 115 5.21 7.10 13.14
CA GLY A 115 6.20 6.73 12.14
C GLY A 115 5.67 6.54 10.72
N LEU A 116 4.36 6.69 10.50
CA LEU A 116 3.83 6.61 9.15
C LEU A 116 4.37 7.78 8.32
N PRO A 117 4.97 7.52 7.14
CA PRO A 117 5.48 8.60 6.30
C PRO A 117 4.42 9.66 6.00
N ARG A 118 4.85 10.90 5.96
CA ARG A 118 3.93 12.05 5.79
C ARG A 118 3.12 11.97 4.51
N ASP A 119 3.72 11.56 3.41
CA ASP A 119 3.04 11.42 2.13
C ASP A 119 1.97 10.34 2.18
N GLN A 120 2.23 9.24 2.87
CA GLN A 120 1.24 8.17 3.04
C GLN A 120 0.11 8.60 3.95
N ARG A 121 0.41 9.35 5.00
CA ARG A 121 -0.60 9.95 5.87
C ARG A 121 -1.56 10.83 5.07
N ARG A 122 -1.03 11.63 4.16
CA ARG A 122 -1.87 12.48 3.28
C ARG A 122 -2.77 11.65 2.38
N TYR A 123 -2.29 10.53 1.86
CA TYR A 123 -3.13 9.64 1.05
C TYR A 123 -4.28 9.07 1.87
N VAL A 124 -4.00 8.63 3.09
CA VAL A 124 -5.05 8.12 3.99
C VAL A 124 -6.10 9.20 4.25
N GLU A 125 -5.69 10.41 4.56
CA GLU A 125 -6.60 11.52 4.83
C GLU A 125 -7.45 11.87 3.60
N ARG A 126 -6.85 11.92 2.41
CA ARG A 126 -7.57 12.19 1.17
C ARG A 126 -8.57 11.09 0.85
N ALA A 127 -8.17 9.84 0.97
CA ALA A 127 -9.05 8.71 0.71
C ALA A 127 -10.21 8.66 1.69
N ALA A 128 -9.97 9.02 2.95
CA ALA A 128 -11.02 9.04 3.97
C ALA A 128 -12.12 10.06 3.66
N LYS A 129 -11.80 11.15 2.98
CA LYS A 129 -12.78 12.17 2.62
C LYS A 129 -13.74 11.73 1.52
N THR A 130 -13.33 10.74 0.72
CA THR A 130 -14.15 10.24 -0.40
C THR A 130 -14.85 8.93 -0.08
N ASP A 131 -14.54 8.37 1.07
CA ASP A 131 -15.06 7.06 1.49
C ASP A 131 -16.48 7.15 2.10
#